data_0b5e5b05a3af2552f19f6843374ecef4
#
_entry.id   0b5e5b05a3af2552f19f6843374ecef4
#
_cell.length_a   1.000
_cell.length_b   1.000
_cell.length_c   1.000
_cell.angle_alpha   90.00
_cell.angle_beta   90.00
_cell.angle_gamma   90.00
#
_symmetry.space_group_name_H-M   'P 1'
#
loop_
_entity.id
_entity.type
_entity.pdbx_description
1 polymer ?
#
loop_
_entity_poly.entity_id
_entity_poly.type
_entity_poly.pdbx_seq_one_letter_code
_entity_poly.pdbx_strand_id
1 'polypeptide(L)'
;TDEATSAYEQIVLQFPEHPLAADAQYKLAQAHEESGDFDEALEAYVTLAATYPRSPLIANVMIRISDHFYKNEEFPIAAEVGKKFLEKFEGHQFASRMAFRVGQCFYKAEKFGTAGESFDLFAKSFPDDELAADSMFWSGESFRMANNDREAFRRYNRCRWDFPASDAAKYARGRLALPEMLRQFEAEANSVENDN
;
A
#
# COMPACT_ATOMS: atom_id res chain seq x y z
N THR A 1 -31.96 -7.62 0.81
CA THR A 1 -30.89 -6.92 0.05
C THR A 1 -31.46 -6.18 -1.12
N ASP A 2 -32.28 -6.78 -2.00
CA ASP A 2 -32.82 -6.12 -3.21
C ASP A 2 -33.68 -4.88 -2.92
N GLU A 3 -34.49 -4.90 -1.85
CA GLU A 3 -35.30 -3.74 -1.43
C GLU A 3 -34.42 -2.58 -0.94
N ALA A 4 -33.34 -2.87 -0.22
CA ALA A 4 -32.43 -1.84 0.28
C ALA A 4 -31.62 -1.21 -0.88
N THR A 5 -31.13 -2.02 -1.82
CA THR A 5 -30.44 -1.58 -3.02
C THR A 5 -31.33 -0.65 -3.83
N SER A 6 -32.57 -1.08 -4.13
CA SER A 6 -33.55 -0.27 -4.87
C SER A 6 -33.90 1.05 -4.15
N ALA A 7 -33.99 1.05 -2.82
CA ALA A 7 -34.23 2.27 -2.04
C ALA A 7 -33.05 3.25 -2.13
N TYR A 8 -31.80 2.77 -2.05
CA TYR A 8 -30.62 3.62 -2.20
C TYR A 8 -30.50 4.19 -3.62
N GLU A 9 -30.76 3.39 -4.65
CA GLU A 9 -30.83 3.85 -6.05
C GLU A 9 -31.83 4.99 -6.24
N GLN A 10 -33.03 4.83 -5.69
CA GLN A 10 -34.06 5.88 -5.76
C GLN A 10 -33.61 7.17 -5.08
N ILE A 11 -32.95 7.11 -3.91
CA ILE A 11 -32.44 8.30 -3.22
C ILE A 11 -31.41 9.01 -4.10
N VAL A 12 -30.45 8.28 -4.65
CA VAL A 12 -29.39 8.84 -5.49
C VAL A 12 -29.92 9.46 -6.77
N LEU A 13 -30.89 8.81 -7.41
CA LEU A 13 -31.49 9.28 -8.67
C LEU A 13 -32.43 10.48 -8.48
N GLN A 14 -33.25 10.45 -7.43
CA GLN A 14 -34.28 11.47 -7.24
C GLN A 14 -33.80 12.69 -6.46
N PHE A 15 -32.78 12.51 -5.60
CA PHE A 15 -32.30 13.53 -4.67
C PHE A 15 -30.76 13.63 -4.65
N PRO A 16 -30.08 13.80 -5.82
CA PRO A 16 -28.62 13.80 -5.88
C PRO A 16 -27.94 14.92 -5.07
N GLU A 17 -28.63 16.04 -4.88
CA GLU A 17 -28.13 17.19 -4.11
C GLU A 17 -28.46 17.09 -2.60
N HIS A 18 -29.17 16.05 -2.18
CA HIS A 18 -29.50 15.88 -0.77
C HIS A 18 -28.25 15.55 0.06
N PRO A 19 -28.09 16.11 1.27
CA PRO A 19 -26.92 15.82 2.13
C PRO A 19 -26.63 14.34 2.36
N LEU A 20 -27.64 13.48 2.33
CA LEU A 20 -27.49 12.02 2.49
C LEU A 20 -27.28 11.26 1.18
N ALA A 21 -27.20 11.94 0.03
CA ALA A 21 -27.03 11.25 -1.25
C ALA A 21 -25.68 10.50 -1.34
N ALA A 22 -24.60 11.10 -0.81
CA ALA A 22 -23.31 10.44 -0.72
C ALA A 22 -23.33 9.20 0.18
N ASP A 23 -24.06 9.27 1.31
CA ASP A 23 -24.24 8.13 2.21
C ASP A 23 -25.06 7.03 1.53
N ALA A 24 -26.13 7.39 0.82
CA ALA A 24 -26.95 6.44 0.07
C ALA A 24 -26.13 5.76 -1.03
N GLN A 25 -25.32 6.51 -1.79
CA GLN A 25 -24.42 5.95 -2.81
C GLN A 25 -23.37 4.99 -2.19
N TYR A 26 -22.85 5.32 -1.02
CA TYR A 26 -21.93 4.44 -0.31
C TYR A 26 -22.63 3.16 0.16
N LYS A 27 -23.85 3.26 0.67
CA LYS A 27 -24.65 2.11 1.07
C LYS A 27 -25.06 1.21 -0.11
N LEU A 28 -25.33 1.81 -1.25
CA LEU A 28 -25.55 1.08 -2.50
C LEU A 28 -24.34 0.25 -2.87
N ALA A 29 -23.14 0.85 -2.87
CA ALA A 29 -21.91 0.14 -3.13
C ALA A 29 -21.67 -1.02 -2.14
N GLN A 30 -21.93 -0.79 -0.84
CA GLN A 30 -21.81 -1.85 0.17
C GLN A 30 -22.81 -2.98 -0.05
N ALA A 31 -24.05 -2.68 -0.45
CA ALA A 31 -25.06 -3.69 -0.73
C ALA A 31 -24.63 -4.59 -1.91
N HIS A 32 -24.05 -4.01 -2.95
CA HIS A 32 -23.46 -4.78 -4.06
C HIS A 32 -22.29 -5.66 -3.59
N GLU A 33 -21.36 -5.15 -2.74
CA GLU A 33 -20.30 -5.98 -2.17
C GLU A 33 -20.85 -7.18 -1.37
N GLU A 34 -21.89 -6.96 -0.57
CA GLU A 34 -22.53 -8.02 0.24
C GLU A 34 -23.25 -9.06 -0.60
N SER A 35 -23.75 -8.67 -1.77
CA SER A 35 -24.36 -9.58 -2.75
C SER A 35 -23.32 -10.34 -3.60
N GLY A 36 -22.06 -9.92 -3.56
CA GLY A 36 -20.99 -10.47 -4.40
C GLY A 36 -20.87 -9.82 -5.78
N ASP A 37 -21.64 -8.76 -6.04
CA ASP A 37 -21.66 -8.00 -7.29
C ASP A 37 -20.55 -6.93 -7.24
N PHE A 38 -19.29 -7.41 -7.30
CA PHE A 38 -18.11 -6.57 -7.04
C PHE A 38 -17.86 -5.50 -8.11
N ASP A 39 -18.27 -5.73 -9.34
CA ASP A 39 -18.13 -4.76 -10.45
C ASP A 39 -19.13 -3.61 -10.28
N GLU A 40 -20.37 -3.91 -9.91
CA GLU A 40 -21.41 -2.94 -9.58
C GLU A 40 -21.02 -2.13 -8.33
N ALA A 41 -20.44 -2.78 -7.33
CA ALA A 41 -19.91 -2.11 -6.15
C ALA A 41 -18.81 -1.12 -6.51
N LEU A 42 -17.86 -1.52 -7.38
CA LEU A 42 -16.79 -0.64 -7.86
C LEU A 42 -17.37 0.56 -8.60
N GLU A 43 -18.33 0.34 -9.53
CA GLU A 43 -18.99 1.42 -10.28
C GLU A 43 -19.66 2.42 -9.32
N ALA A 44 -20.37 1.92 -8.30
CA ALA A 44 -21.02 2.76 -7.30
C ALA A 44 -20.01 3.57 -6.46
N TYR A 45 -18.86 2.99 -6.09
CA TYR A 45 -17.78 3.71 -5.40
C TYR A 45 -17.12 4.77 -6.29
N VAL A 46 -16.85 4.46 -7.55
CA VAL A 46 -16.27 5.42 -8.51
C VAL A 46 -17.24 6.57 -8.75
N THR A 47 -18.52 6.28 -8.91
CA THR A 47 -19.59 7.30 -9.03
C THR A 47 -19.63 8.21 -7.82
N LEU A 48 -19.53 7.65 -6.60
CA LEU A 48 -19.46 8.45 -5.36
C LEU A 48 -18.25 9.39 -5.39
N ALA A 49 -17.08 8.87 -5.73
CA ALA A 49 -15.86 9.67 -5.76
C ALA A 49 -15.91 10.81 -6.78
N ALA A 50 -16.57 10.58 -7.91
CA ALA A 50 -16.76 11.58 -8.97
C ALA A 50 -17.81 12.63 -8.62
N THR A 51 -18.95 12.19 -8.09
CA THR A 51 -20.12 13.07 -7.83
C THR A 51 -19.98 13.84 -6.52
N TYR A 52 -19.41 13.20 -5.49
CA TYR A 52 -19.29 13.76 -4.13
C TYR A 52 -17.84 13.85 -3.64
N PRO A 53 -16.91 14.53 -4.37
CA PRO A 53 -15.46 14.52 -4.08
C PRO A 53 -15.06 15.16 -2.74
N ARG A 54 -16.01 15.88 -2.09
CA ARG A 54 -15.83 16.49 -0.76
C ARG A 54 -16.48 15.69 0.37
N SER A 55 -17.12 14.56 0.07
CA SER A 55 -17.72 13.71 1.10
C SER A 55 -16.63 13.19 2.06
N PRO A 56 -16.89 13.12 3.35
CA PRO A 56 -15.99 12.50 4.33
C PRO A 56 -15.79 11.00 4.08
N LEU A 57 -16.62 10.38 3.25
CA LEU A 57 -16.52 8.98 2.88
C LEU A 57 -15.42 8.69 1.84
N ILE A 58 -14.85 9.72 1.19
CA ILE A 58 -13.89 9.52 0.09
C ILE A 58 -12.66 8.71 0.53
N ALA A 59 -12.18 8.89 1.74
CA ALA A 59 -11.07 8.07 2.24
C ALA A 59 -11.44 6.57 2.24
N ASN A 60 -12.62 6.22 2.78
CA ASN A 60 -13.09 4.83 2.80
C ASN A 60 -13.35 4.30 1.38
N VAL A 61 -13.93 5.11 0.52
CA VAL A 61 -14.17 4.77 -0.91
C VAL A 61 -12.85 4.43 -1.61
N MET A 62 -11.82 5.25 -1.46
CA MET A 62 -10.52 4.98 -2.09
C MET A 62 -9.88 3.69 -1.56
N ILE A 63 -10.05 3.37 -0.27
CA ILE A 63 -9.60 2.10 0.29
C ILE A 63 -10.33 0.94 -0.39
N ARG A 64 -11.67 1.01 -0.52
CA ARG A 64 -12.48 -0.04 -1.17
C ARG A 64 -12.09 -0.23 -2.64
N ILE A 65 -11.92 0.86 -3.38
CA ILE A 65 -11.46 0.81 -4.77
C ILE A 65 -10.07 0.16 -4.86
N SER A 66 -9.13 0.55 -4.01
CA SER A 66 -7.78 -0.05 -3.97
C SER A 66 -7.84 -1.55 -3.62
N ASP A 67 -8.69 -1.94 -2.66
CA ASP A 67 -8.88 -3.34 -2.26
C ASP A 67 -9.48 -4.18 -3.41
N HIS A 68 -10.43 -3.62 -4.16
CA HIS A 68 -11.00 -4.28 -5.34
C HIS A 68 -9.90 -4.61 -6.38
N PHE A 69 -9.14 -3.59 -6.82
CA PHE A 69 -8.07 -3.79 -7.79
C PHE A 69 -6.96 -4.71 -7.28
N TYR A 70 -6.64 -4.66 -5.97
CA TYR A 70 -5.65 -5.57 -5.38
C TYR A 70 -6.12 -7.02 -5.42
N LYS A 71 -7.39 -7.31 -5.10
CA LYS A 71 -7.97 -8.66 -5.14
C LYS A 71 -8.02 -9.24 -6.55
N ASN A 72 -8.25 -8.38 -7.55
CA ASN A 72 -8.27 -8.75 -8.97
C ASN A 72 -6.86 -8.78 -9.61
N GLU A 73 -5.80 -8.67 -8.78
CA GLU A 73 -4.40 -8.67 -9.22
C GLU A 73 -4.03 -7.50 -10.16
N GLU A 74 -4.87 -6.47 -10.22
CA GLU A 74 -4.62 -5.22 -10.95
C GLU A 74 -3.73 -4.28 -10.12
N PHE A 75 -2.57 -4.80 -9.69
CA PHE A 75 -1.67 -4.16 -8.75
C PHE A 75 -1.23 -2.74 -9.16
N PRO A 76 -0.93 -2.44 -10.44
CA PRO A 76 -0.57 -1.08 -10.82
C PRO A 76 -1.68 -0.07 -10.56
N ILE A 77 -2.95 -0.44 -10.77
CA ILE A 77 -4.10 0.44 -10.52
C ILE A 77 -4.31 0.60 -9.02
N ALA A 78 -4.26 -0.51 -8.26
CA ALA A 78 -4.35 -0.48 -6.80
C ALA A 78 -3.28 0.44 -6.17
N ALA A 79 -2.04 0.39 -6.67
CA ALA A 79 -0.96 1.25 -6.22
C ALA A 79 -1.23 2.73 -6.52
N GLU A 80 -1.75 3.05 -7.70
CA GLU A 80 -2.05 4.43 -8.09
C GLU A 80 -3.17 5.03 -7.22
N VAL A 81 -4.23 4.26 -6.94
CA VAL A 81 -5.29 4.66 -6.00
C VAL A 81 -4.71 4.88 -4.60
N GLY A 82 -3.84 3.96 -4.14
CA GLY A 82 -3.15 4.08 -2.85
C GLY A 82 -2.29 5.33 -2.74
N LYS A 83 -1.52 5.68 -3.77
CA LYS A 83 -0.72 6.91 -3.83
C LYS A 83 -1.59 8.16 -3.74
N LYS A 84 -2.67 8.22 -4.53
CA LYS A 84 -3.64 9.33 -4.46
C LYS A 84 -4.31 9.45 -3.09
N PHE A 85 -4.57 8.31 -2.43
CA PHE A 85 -5.06 8.32 -1.06
C PHE A 85 -4.05 8.99 -0.13
N LEU A 86 -2.78 8.61 -0.19
CA LEU A 86 -1.72 9.16 0.66
C LEU A 86 -1.51 10.66 0.44
N GLU A 87 -1.56 11.12 -0.80
CA GLU A 87 -1.48 12.55 -1.14
C GLU A 87 -2.62 13.37 -0.53
N LYS A 88 -3.85 12.80 -0.51
CA LYS A 88 -5.04 13.51 -0.06
C LYS A 88 -5.30 13.37 1.43
N PHE A 89 -4.86 12.27 2.05
CA PHE A 89 -5.22 11.84 3.41
C PHE A 89 -3.99 11.42 4.23
N GLU A 90 -2.90 12.20 4.18
CA GLU A 90 -1.62 11.91 4.84
C GLU A 90 -1.76 11.54 6.33
N GLY A 91 -2.61 12.26 7.08
CA GLY A 91 -2.86 12.04 8.51
C GLY A 91 -3.99 11.04 8.82
N HIS A 92 -4.52 10.33 7.83
CA HIS A 92 -5.64 9.42 8.06
C HIS A 92 -5.18 8.17 8.82
N GLN A 93 -6.04 7.63 9.70
CA GLN A 93 -5.73 6.43 10.50
C GLN A 93 -5.28 5.19 9.69
N PHE A 94 -5.62 5.12 8.40
CA PHE A 94 -5.22 4.04 7.50
C PHE A 94 -4.07 4.44 6.57
N ALA A 95 -3.41 5.59 6.78
CA ALA A 95 -2.34 6.05 5.90
C ALA A 95 -1.14 5.07 5.91
N SER A 96 -0.71 4.61 7.08
CA SER A 96 0.38 3.62 7.18
C SER A 96 0.03 2.32 6.46
N ARG A 97 -1.16 1.76 6.71
CA ARG A 97 -1.60 0.54 6.03
C ARG A 97 -1.67 0.70 4.51
N MET A 98 -2.13 1.85 4.03
CA MET A 98 -2.20 2.13 2.59
C MET A 98 -0.80 2.31 1.99
N ALA A 99 0.12 2.97 2.68
CA ALA A 99 1.50 3.12 2.25
C ALA A 99 2.21 1.76 2.11
N PHE A 100 2.03 0.87 3.08
CA PHE A 100 2.55 -0.50 3.00
C PHE A 100 1.96 -1.26 1.82
N ARG A 101 0.64 -1.14 1.60
CA ARG A 101 -0.08 -1.73 0.47
C ARG A 101 0.48 -1.27 -0.88
N VAL A 102 0.83 0.01 -1.02
CA VAL A 102 1.45 0.53 -2.25
C VAL A 102 2.76 -0.19 -2.55
N GLY A 103 3.62 -0.41 -1.56
CA GLY A 103 4.84 -1.21 -1.70
C GLY A 103 4.55 -2.65 -2.13
N GLN A 104 3.56 -3.29 -1.49
CA GLN A 104 3.13 -4.65 -1.86
C GLN A 104 2.62 -4.72 -3.31
N CYS A 105 1.83 -3.74 -3.75
CA CYS A 105 1.33 -3.67 -5.12
C CYS A 105 2.48 -3.61 -6.13
N PHE A 106 3.47 -2.75 -5.91
CA PHE A 106 4.64 -2.67 -6.80
C PHE A 106 5.46 -3.96 -6.80
N TYR A 107 5.62 -4.59 -5.63
CA TYR A 107 6.30 -5.88 -5.54
C TYR A 107 5.58 -6.98 -6.33
N LYS A 108 4.25 -7.07 -6.18
CA LYS A 108 3.40 -8.02 -6.92
C LYS A 108 3.37 -7.74 -8.43
N ALA A 109 3.47 -6.46 -8.82
CA ALA A 109 3.60 -6.05 -10.22
C ALA A 109 5.03 -6.21 -10.76
N GLU A 110 5.94 -6.85 -10.04
CA GLU A 110 7.36 -7.06 -10.37
C GLU A 110 8.15 -5.75 -10.63
N LYS A 111 7.61 -4.62 -10.18
CA LYS A 111 8.28 -3.30 -10.20
C LYS A 111 9.17 -3.17 -8.97
N PHE A 112 10.16 -4.06 -8.88
CA PHE A 112 10.91 -4.29 -7.64
C PHE A 112 11.68 -3.05 -7.17
N GLY A 113 12.31 -2.27 -8.06
CA GLY A 113 12.98 -1.03 -7.66
C GLY A 113 12.01 -0.05 -6.98
N THR A 114 10.86 0.20 -7.61
CA THR A 114 9.80 1.08 -7.06
C THR A 114 9.20 0.52 -5.77
N ALA A 115 9.07 -0.81 -5.66
CA ALA A 115 8.62 -1.44 -4.43
C ALA A 115 9.60 -1.19 -3.28
N GLY A 116 10.90 -1.35 -3.52
CA GLY A 116 11.95 -1.07 -2.55
C GLY A 116 11.91 0.37 -2.05
N GLU A 117 11.79 1.34 -2.96
CA GLU A 117 11.63 2.76 -2.62
C GLU A 117 10.35 3.04 -1.82
N SER A 118 9.24 2.39 -2.17
CA SER A 118 7.96 2.56 -1.47
C SER A 118 8.02 2.03 -0.05
N PHE A 119 8.66 0.88 0.17
CA PHE A 119 8.88 0.33 1.51
C PHE A 119 9.86 1.16 2.33
N ASP A 120 10.92 1.72 1.72
CA ASP A 120 11.82 2.67 2.38
C ASP A 120 11.07 3.92 2.84
N LEU A 121 10.22 4.47 1.97
CA LEU A 121 9.40 5.63 2.29
C LEU A 121 8.46 5.34 3.45
N PHE A 122 7.84 4.14 3.47
CA PHE A 122 7.01 3.70 4.59
C PHE A 122 7.79 3.73 5.90
N ALA A 123 8.93 3.02 5.98
CA ALA A 123 9.72 2.92 7.20
C ALA A 123 10.22 4.30 7.70
N LYS A 124 10.43 5.24 6.78
CA LYS A 124 10.80 6.62 7.10
C LYS A 124 9.61 7.46 7.59
N SER A 125 8.44 7.29 7.00
CA SER A 125 7.24 8.08 7.32
C SER A 125 6.50 7.56 8.54
N PHE A 126 6.62 6.27 8.84
CA PHE A 126 5.93 5.58 9.94
C PHE A 126 6.92 4.75 10.78
N PRO A 127 7.96 5.37 11.39
CA PRO A 127 9.04 4.63 12.06
C PRO A 127 8.57 3.86 13.30
N ASP A 128 7.49 4.29 13.93
CA ASP A 128 6.91 3.67 15.12
C ASP A 128 5.76 2.69 14.81
N ASP A 129 5.43 2.50 13.53
CA ASP A 129 4.39 1.55 13.10
C ASP A 129 4.90 0.11 13.25
N GLU A 130 4.00 -0.81 13.60
CA GLU A 130 4.34 -2.24 13.75
C GLU A 130 4.92 -2.86 12.46
N LEU A 131 4.58 -2.32 11.29
CA LEU A 131 5.08 -2.76 10.00
C LEU A 131 6.42 -2.11 9.59
N ALA A 132 6.99 -1.22 10.40
CA ALA A 132 8.22 -0.51 10.02
C ALA A 132 9.41 -1.47 9.80
N ALA A 133 9.57 -2.45 10.68
CA ALA A 133 10.59 -3.48 10.55
C ALA A 133 10.38 -4.35 9.30
N ASP A 134 9.15 -4.80 9.08
CA ASP A 134 8.78 -5.60 7.92
C ASP A 134 8.99 -4.81 6.64
N SER A 135 8.62 -3.53 6.64
CA SER A 135 8.81 -2.66 5.49
C SER A 135 10.29 -2.53 5.12
N MET A 136 11.18 -2.36 6.09
CA MET A 136 12.62 -2.29 5.85
C MET A 136 13.16 -3.61 5.27
N PHE A 137 12.68 -4.75 5.76
CA PHE A 137 13.04 -6.06 5.22
C PHE A 137 12.53 -6.24 3.78
N TRP A 138 11.25 -5.88 3.52
CA TRP A 138 10.68 -5.97 2.18
C TRP A 138 11.33 -4.99 1.19
N SER A 139 11.83 -3.85 1.65
CA SER A 139 12.67 -2.99 0.82
C SER A 139 13.94 -3.74 0.37
N GLY A 140 14.62 -4.40 1.30
CA GLY A 140 15.79 -5.24 0.98
C GLY A 140 15.46 -6.37 -0.01
N GLU A 141 14.38 -7.12 0.21
CA GLU A 141 13.93 -8.17 -0.71
C GLU A 141 13.61 -7.60 -2.10
N SER A 142 12.99 -6.43 -2.15
CA SER A 142 12.65 -5.77 -3.41
C SER A 142 13.90 -5.39 -4.20
N PHE A 143 14.88 -4.76 -3.57
CA PHE A 143 16.13 -4.43 -4.24
C PHE A 143 16.92 -5.68 -4.68
N ARG A 144 16.89 -6.76 -3.88
CA ARG A 144 17.49 -8.03 -4.27
C ARG A 144 16.80 -8.61 -5.51
N MET A 145 15.48 -8.59 -5.58
CA MET A 145 14.72 -9.02 -6.76
C MET A 145 14.98 -8.12 -7.99
N ALA A 146 15.33 -6.86 -7.75
CA ALA A 146 15.77 -5.92 -8.80
C ALA A 146 17.24 -6.15 -9.23
N ASN A 147 17.92 -7.18 -8.72
CA ASN A 147 19.36 -7.42 -8.90
C ASN A 147 20.25 -6.25 -8.44
N ASN A 148 19.78 -5.50 -7.44
CA ASN A 148 20.54 -4.42 -6.81
C ASN A 148 21.03 -4.86 -5.42
N ASP A 149 22.03 -5.76 -5.42
CA ASP A 149 22.55 -6.37 -4.20
C ASP A 149 23.12 -5.34 -3.23
N ARG A 150 23.67 -4.23 -3.73
CA ARG A 150 24.21 -3.16 -2.89
C ARG A 150 23.12 -2.49 -2.05
N GLU A 151 22.02 -2.12 -2.66
CA GLU A 151 20.89 -1.52 -1.92
C GLU A 151 20.20 -2.56 -1.04
N ALA A 152 20.06 -3.80 -1.50
CA ALA A 152 19.53 -4.89 -0.68
C ALA A 152 20.35 -5.08 0.61
N PHE A 153 21.69 -5.16 0.48
CA PHE A 153 22.61 -5.26 1.61
C PHE A 153 22.41 -4.13 2.62
N ARG A 154 22.32 -2.89 2.14
CA ARG A 154 22.12 -1.71 2.99
C ARG A 154 20.80 -1.77 3.76
N ARG A 155 19.70 -2.21 3.10
CA ARG A 155 18.37 -2.30 3.75
C ARG A 155 18.32 -3.42 4.78
N TYR A 156 18.89 -4.59 4.50
CA TYR A 156 19.00 -5.65 5.49
C TYR A 156 19.86 -5.24 6.70
N ASN A 157 20.97 -4.52 6.47
CA ASN A 157 21.77 -3.99 7.57
C ASN A 157 20.96 -3.00 8.42
N ARG A 158 20.27 -2.05 7.79
CA ARG A 158 19.43 -1.11 8.52
C ARG A 158 18.32 -1.84 9.29
N CYS A 159 17.62 -2.81 8.69
CA CYS A 159 16.59 -3.59 9.35
C CYS A 159 17.11 -4.23 10.64
N ARG A 160 18.27 -4.89 10.59
CA ARG A 160 18.84 -5.54 11.79
C ARG A 160 19.31 -4.57 12.88
N TRP A 161 19.73 -3.34 12.49
CA TRP A 161 20.22 -2.33 13.44
C TRP A 161 19.09 -1.49 14.03
N ASP A 162 18.14 -1.04 13.19
CA ASP A 162 17.06 -0.17 13.60
C ASP A 162 15.98 -0.96 14.37
N PHE A 163 15.79 -2.25 14.05
CA PHE A 163 14.75 -3.11 14.62
C PHE A 163 15.29 -4.44 15.19
N PRO A 164 16.31 -4.45 16.07
CA PRO A 164 17.10 -5.64 16.43
C PRO A 164 16.29 -6.79 17.05
N ALA A 165 15.17 -6.49 17.69
CA ALA A 165 14.28 -7.46 18.35
C ALA A 165 13.18 -8.03 17.44
N SER A 166 13.00 -7.49 16.22
CA SER A 166 11.94 -7.91 15.31
C SER A 166 12.25 -9.24 14.60
N ASP A 167 11.21 -9.92 14.16
CA ASP A 167 11.38 -11.10 13.28
C ASP A 167 11.97 -10.72 11.93
N ALA A 168 11.61 -9.56 11.39
CA ALA A 168 12.20 -9.00 10.19
C ALA A 168 13.74 -8.91 10.28
N ALA A 169 14.27 -8.48 11.43
CA ALA A 169 15.72 -8.45 11.65
C ALA A 169 16.37 -9.83 11.70
N LYS A 170 15.65 -10.86 12.15
CA LYS A 170 16.14 -12.26 12.08
C LYS A 170 16.26 -12.72 10.63
N TYR A 171 15.23 -12.44 9.82
CA TYR A 171 15.26 -12.75 8.39
C TYR A 171 16.34 -11.95 7.66
N ALA A 172 16.50 -10.66 7.97
CA ALA A 172 17.56 -9.82 7.40
C ALA A 172 18.96 -10.37 7.70
N ARG A 173 19.23 -10.83 8.93
CA ARG A 173 20.48 -11.51 9.26
C ARG A 173 20.73 -12.76 8.41
N GLY A 174 19.69 -13.56 8.17
CA GLY A 174 19.76 -14.72 7.28
C GLY A 174 20.11 -14.32 5.83
N ARG A 175 19.54 -13.24 5.32
CA ARG A 175 19.87 -12.71 3.98
C ARG A 175 21.29 -12.17 3.89
N LEU A 176 21.78 -11.49 4.90
CA LEU A 176 23.15 -10.98 4.94
C LEU A 176 24.23 -12.07 4.93
N ALA A 177 23.89 -13.31 5.27
CA ALA A 177 24.78 -14.46 5.19
C ALA A 177 24.88 -15.06 3.77
N LEU A 178 24.09 -14.60 2.80
CA LEU A 178 24.15 -15.05 1.42
C LEU A 178 25.45 -14.60 0.74
N PRO A 179 26.06 -15.41 -0.16
CA PRO A 179 27.35 -15.10 -0.80
C PRO A 179 27.36 -13.75 -1.53
N GLU A 180 26.28 -13.39 -2.19
CA GLU A 180 26.13 -12.10 -2.88
C GLU A 180 26.16 -10.93 -1.89
N MET A 181 25.57 -11.07 -0.71
CA MET A 181 25.58 -10.05 0.33
C MET A 181 26.95 -9.94 1.01
N LEU A 182 27.65 -11.05 1.22
CA LEU A 182 29.00 -11.05 1.77
C LEU A 182 29.98 -10.31 0.85
N ARG A 183 29.86 -10.47 -0.46
CA ARG A 183 30.66 -9.69 -1.44
C ARG A 183 30.42 -8.18 -1.33
N GLN A 184 29.18 -7.77 -1.05
CA GLN A 184 28.87 -6.33 -0.82
C GLN A 184 29.51 -5.81 0.46
N PHE A 185 29.53 -6.61 1.52
CA PHE A 185 30.23 -6.27 2.76
C PHE A 185 31.73 -6.04 2.53
N GLU A 186 32.40 -6.95 1.82
CA GLU A 186 33.83 -6.85 1.48
C GLU A 186 34.12 -5.61 0.61
N ALA A 187 33.24 -5.31 -0.36
CA ALA A 187 33.37 -4.15 -1.21
C ALA A 187 33.24 -2.83 -0.43
N GLU A 188 32.31 -2.74 0.52
CA GLU A 188 32.15 -1.55 1.37
C GLU A 188 33.34 -1.39 2.34
N ALA A 189 33.84 -2.48 2.94
CA ALA A 189 34.99 -2.44 3.82
C ALA A 189 36.26 -1.92 3.10
N ASN A 190 36.51 -2.43 1.89
CA ASN A 190 37.67 -2.01 1.08
C ASN A 190 37.56 -0.55 0.60
N SER A 191 36.34 -0.01 0.41
CA SER A 191 36.16 1.39 0.02
C SER A 191 36.53 2.36 1.14
N VAL A 192 36.22 2.01 2.39
CA VAL A 192 36.57 2.83 3.56
C VAL A 192 38.08 2.84 3.84
N GLU A 193 38.79 1.74 3.54
CA GLU A 193 40.24 1.66 3.70
C GLU A 193 41.01 2.50 2.68
N ASN A 194 40.45 2.71 1.47
CA ASN A 194 41.10 3.47 0.42
C ASN A 194 40.84 4.99 0.50
N ASP A 195 39.90 5.44 1.29
CA ASP A 195 39.55 6.86 1.50
C ASP A 195 40.25 7.46 2.74
N ASN A 196 41.12 6.73 3.43
CA ASN A 196 41.97 7.14 4.56
C ASN A 196 43.44 7.17 4.16
#